data_9d8475500f41a3d2753a7042a5489215
#
_entry.id   9d8475500f41a3d2753a7042a5489215
#
_cell.length_a   1.000
_cell.length_b   1.000
_cell.length_c   1.000
_cell.angle_alpha   90.00
_cell.angle_beta   90.00
_cell.angle_gamma   90.00
#
_symmetry.space_group_name_H-M   'P 1'
#
loop_
_entity.id
_entity.type
_entity.pdbx_description
1 polymer ?
#
loop_
_entity_poly.entity_id
_entity_poly.type
_entity_poly.pdbx_seq_one_letter_code
_entity_poly.pdbx_strand_id
1 'polypeptide(L)'
;PTARHYPSTQILNIRDNLFMIDCGEGAQIQFRRMRLKFTRLGHIFLSHLHGDHCFGLIGMISTFALVGRTGELVIHAHPQAEQVFRPQLDFFCRDLPFTVRFEPVLPNRTEVIYEDKSIRVRSLPMIHRVPCSGFLFEEKVGMRHLLGDMMNFYNVPVYRRAAIKAGEDFVTSDGRIIPNSYLTTPADPPLRYAYCSDTAYNEALLPIIEGVDLLYHEATFGDDAEALAKETCHSTARQAAIIARKAGVKQLLL
;
A
#
# COMPACT_ATOMS: atom_id res chain seq x y z
N PRO A 1 12.98 1.84 18.10
CA PRO A 1 11.87 2.62 18.68
C PRO A 1 12.37 3.57 19.77
N THR A 2 11.76 4.74 19.87
CA THR A 2 12.03 5.71 20.93
C THR A 2 10.80 5.85 21.84
N ALA A 3 10.96 6.45 23.02
CA ALA A 3 9.82 6.69 23.93
C ALA A 3 8.69 7.55 23.33
N ARG A 4 8.96 8.26 22.24
CA ARG A 4 8.01 9.18 21.59
C ARG A 4 7.51 8.70 20.22
N HIS A 5 8.11 7.66 19.63
CA HIS A 5 7.77 7.19 18.29
C HIS A 5 7.47 5.69 18.32
N TYR A 6 6.42 5.32 17.63
CA TYR A 6 6.07 3.92 17.41
C TYR A 6 6.97 3.31 16.33
N PRO A 7 7.19 1.98 16.38
CA PRO A 7 7.84 1.24 15.31
C PRO A 7 7.13 1.37 13.97
N SER A 8 7.85 1.01 12.89
CA SER A 8 7.38 1.20 11.51
C SER A 8 6.03 0.53 11.26
N THR A 9 5.06 1.33 10.89
CA THR A 9 3.75 0.85 10.41
C THR A 9 3.06 1.97 9.65
N GLN A 10 2.62 1.69 8.44
CA GLN A 10 1.82 2.64 7.65
C GLN A 10 0.53 1.99 7.18
N ILE A 11 -0.54 2.79 7.09
CA ILE A 11 -1.81 2.35 6.53
C ILE A 11 -2.16 3.23 5.34
N LEU A 12 -2.35 2.59 4.20
CA LEU A 12 -2.91 3.21 3.02
C LEU A 12 -4.40 2.90 2.92
N ASN A 13 -5.21 3.92 2.68
CA ASN A 13 -6.62 3.77 2.35
C ASN A 13 -6.80 4.09 0.87
N ILE A 14 -7.01 3.08 0.06
CA ILE A 14 -7.18 3.21 -1.40
C ILE A 14 -8.56 2.68 -1.75
N ARG A 15 -9.46 3.59 -2.15
CA ARG A 15 -10.86 3.26 -2.50
C ARG A 15 -11.54 2.37 -1.46
N ASP A 16 -11.44 2.79 -0.19
CA ASP A 16 -12.00 2.10 0.97
C ASP A 16 -11.37 0.73 1.32
N ASN A 17 -10.36 0.26 0.61
CA ASN A 17 -9.53 -0.88 1.01
C ASN A 17 -8.31 -0.37 1.79
N LEU A 18 -8.01 -1.05 2.89
CA LEU A 18 -6.84 -0.75 3.70
C LEU A 18 -5.71 -1.70 3.35
N PHE A 19 -4.53 -1.14 3.19
CA PHE A 19 -3.27 -1.86 3.00
C PHE A 19 -2.32 -1.43 4.11
N MET A 20 -1.68 -2.40 4.77
CA MET A 20 -0.70 -2.11 5.81
C MET A 20 0.70 -2.36 5.26
N ILE A 21 1.62 -1.46 5.54
CA ILE A 21 3.04 -1.63 5.27
C ILE A 21 3.75 -1.68 6.61
N ASP A 22 4.47 -2.74 6.84
CA ASP A 22 5.07 -3.14 8.10
C ASP A 22 4.05 -3.28 9.24
N CYS A 23 4.45 -3.96 10.29
CA CYS A 23 3.62 -4.20 11.46
C CYS A 23 4.50 -4.23 12.71
N GLY A 24 4.98 -3.08 13.12
CA GLY A 24 5.80 -2.92 14.31
C GLY A 24 5.01 -3.10 15.60
N GLU A 25 5.70 -3.13 16.73
CA GLU A 25 5.08 -3.31 18.05
C GLU A 25 4.00 -2.25 18.34
N GLY A 26 2.86 -2.71 18.82
CA GLY A 26 1.73 -1.84 19.16
C GLY A 26 0.91 -1.37 17.97
N ALA A 27 1.18 -1.83 16.74
CA ALA A 27 0.42 -1.48 15.54
C ALA A 27 -1.09 -1.72 15.72
N GLN A 28 -1.50 -2.83 16.36
CA GLN A 28 -2.91 -3.13 16.64
C GLN A 28 -3.57 -2.10 17.57
N ILE A 29 -2.81 -1.52 18.49
CA ILE A 29 -3.33 -0.49 19.41
C ILE A 29 -3.58 0.81 18.64
N GLN A 30 -2.64 1.22 17.80
CA GLN A 30 -2.78 2.41 16.95
C GLN A 30 -3.91 2.24 15.93
N PHE A 31 -3.99 1.09 15.28
CA PHE A 31 -5.07 0.75 14.35
C PHE A 31 -6.46 0.94 14.99
N ARG A 32 -6.63 0.48 16.23
CA ARG A 32 -7.86 0.65 16.99
C ARG A 32 -8.09 2.11 17.44
N ARG A 33 -7.04 2.81 17.88
CA ARG A 33 -7.13 4.24 18.26
C ARG A 33 -7.58 5.10 17.08
N MET A 34 -7.10 4.81 15.88
CA MET A 34 -7.51 5.48 14.64
C MET A 34 -8.91 5.04 14.15
N ARG A 35 -9.58 4.13 14.86
CA ARG A 35 -10.91 3.60 14.52
C ARG A 35 -10.99 3.01 13.11
N LEU A 36 -9.89 2.45 12.62
CA LEU A 36 -9.85 1.81 11.32
C LEU A 36 -10.64 0.50 11.35
N LYS A 37 -11.32 0.21 10.24
CA LYS A 37 -12.14 -1.01 10.09
C LYS A 37 -11.22 -2.18 9.72
N PHE A 38 -10.97 -3.10 10.66
CA PHE A 38 -10.12 -4.29 10.44
C PHE A 38 -10.63 -5.20 9.32
N THR A 39 -11.95 -5.20 9.03
CA THR A 39 -12.53 -5.97 7.91
C THR A 39 -12.10 -5.43 6.53
N ARG A 40 -11.62 -4.19 6.46
CA ARG A 40 -11.11 -3.58 5.22
C ARG A 40 -9.62 -3.84 4.97
N LEU A 41 -8.87 -4.31 5.98
CA LEU A 41 -7.46 -4.65 5.85
C LEU A 41 -7.33 -6.10 5.37
N GLY A 42 -7.08 -6.28 4.07
CA GLY A 42 -6.89 -7.60 3.46
C GLY A 42 -5.42 -8.00 3.30
N HIS A 43 -4.53 -7.04 3.24
CA HIS A 43 -3.13 -7.24 2.86
C HIS A 43 -2.19 -6.49 3.80
N ILE A 44 -1.14 -7.18 4.27
CA ILE A 44 -0.01 -6.62 5.01
C ILE A 44 1.25 -6.89 4.20
N PHE A 45 2.05 -5.87 3.96
CA PHE A 45 3.32 -5.93 3.22
C PHE A 45 4.46 -5.70 4.21
N LEU A 46 5.23 -6.74 4.52
CA LEU A 46 6.40 -6.62 5.38
C LEU A 46 7.64 -6.37 4.53
N SER A 47 8.28 -5.24 4.78
CA SER A 47 9.49 -4.85 4.05
C SER A 47 10.65 -5.79 4.33
N HIS A 48 10.89 -6.13 5.59
CA HIS A 48 11.91 -7.04 6.07
C HIS A 48 11.60 -7.56 7.50
N LEU A 49 12.47 -8.42 8.03
CA LEU A 49 12.21 -9.11 9.28
C LEU A 49 12.99 -8.55 10.50
N HIS A 50 13.38 -7.27 10.49
CA HIS A 50 13.76 -6.61 11.73
C HIS A 50 12.55 -6.42 12.64
N GLY A 51 12.76 -6.51 13.96
CA GLY A 51 11.67 -6.57 14.93
C GLY A 51 10.75 -5.36 14.89
N ASP A 52 11.30 -4.16 14.73
CA ASP A 52 10.54 -2.91 14.66
C ASP A 52 9.67 -2.77 13.40
N HIS A 53 9.83 -3.68 12.42
CA HIS A 53 8.99 -3.78 11.23
C HIS A 53 7.97 -4.93 11.28
N CYS A 54 8.13 -5.93 12.18
CA CYS A 54 7.30 -7.13 12.14
C CYS A 54 6.82 -7.69 13.47
N PHE A 55 7.35 -7.27 14.64
CA PHE A 55 6.98 -7.86 15.93
C PHE A 55 5.54 -7.63 16.34
N GLY A 56 4.84 -6.66 15.74
CA GLY A 56 3.41 -6.45 15.97
C GLY A 56 2.49 -7.45 15.28
N LEU A 57 3.00 -8.26 14.33
CA LEU A 57 2.17 -9.09 13.46
C LEU A 57 1.32 -10.11 14.22
N ILE A 58 1.90 -10.85 15.16
CA ILE A 58 1.17 -11.84 15.97
C ILE A 58 0.08 -11.17 16.81
N GLY A 59 0.40 -10.03 17.45
CA GLY A 59 -0.57 -9.25 18.22
C GLY A 59 -1.71 -8.69 17.36
N MET A 60 -1.40 -8.28 16.12
CA MET A 60 -2.40 -7.81 15.16
C MET A 60 -3.36 -8.93 14.76
N ILE A 61 -2.84 -10.10 14.37
CA ILE A 61 -3.63 -11.27 13.96
C ILE A 61 -4.50 -11.77 15.11
N SER A 62 -3.93 -11.91 16.32
CA SER A 62 -4.68 -12.28 17.52
C SER A 62 -5.80 -11.27 17.82
N THR A 63 -5.53 -9.97 17.73
CA THR A 63 -6.55 -8.93 17.91
C THR A 63 -7.66 -9.05 16.86
N PHE A 64 -7.34 -9.33 15.60
CA PHE A 64 -8.33 -9.51 14.54
C PHE A 64 -9.26 -10.69 14.80
N ALA A 65 -8.74 -11.79 15.35
CA ALA A 65 -9.57 -12.92 15.77
C ALA A 65 -10.55 -12.52 16.88
N LEU A 66 -10.07 -11.79 17.90
CA LEU A 66 -10.89 -11.34 19.03
C LEU A 66 -12.01 -10.36 18.63
N VAL A 67 -11.79 -9.55 17.58
CA VAL A 67 -12.79 -8.59 17.09
C VAL A 67 -13.68 -9.16 15.97
N GLY A 68 -13.60 -10.46 15.72
CA GLY A 68 -14.54 -11.18 14.84
C GLY A 68 -14.24 -11.05 13.33
N ARG A 69 -12.97 -10.89 12.94
CA ARG A 69 -12.60 -10.98 11.52
C ARG A 69 -12.87 -12.39 10.98
N THR A 70 -13.42 -12.48 9.77
CA THR A 70 -13.68 -13.77 9.08
C THR A 70 -13.04 -13.86 7.69
N GLY A 71 -12.65 -12.74 7.09
CA GLY A 71 -12.04 -12.71 5.75
C GLY A 71 -10.55 -13.05 5.78
N GLU A 72 -10.03 -13.66 4.71
CA GLU A 72 -8.60 -13.97 4.55
C GLU A 72 -7.71 -12.74 4.82
N LEU A 73 -6.56 -12.98 5.41
CA LEU A 73 -5.47 -12.00 5.58
C LEU A 73 -4.24 -12.50 4.84
N VAL A 74 -3.75 -11.73 3.88
CA VAL A 74 -2.57 -12.06 3.09
C VAL A 74 -1.37 -11.25 3.58
N ILE A 75 -0.27 -11.94 3.88
CA ILE A 75 1.00 -11.35 4.30
C ILE A 75 2.00 -11.47 3.15
N HIS A 76 2.32 -10.36 2.53
CA HIS A 76 3.35 -10.27 1.49
C HIS A 76 4.70 -9.99 2.17
N ALA A 77 5.62 -10.95 2.14
CA ALA A 77 6.88 -10.84 2.86
C ALA A 77 7.97 -11.72 2.25
N HIS A 78 9.22 -11.51 2.66
CA HIS A 78 10.30 -12.43 2.34
C HIS A 78 9.94 -13.88 2.74
N PRO A 79 10.30 -14.92 1.95
CA PRO A 79 9.92 -16.31 2.21
C PRO A 79 10.21 -16.83 3.63
N GLN A 80 11.24 -16.31 4.29
CA GLN A 80 11.54 -16.66 5.68
C GLN A 80 10.45 -16.22 6.68
N ALA A 81 9.60 -15.26 6.32
CA ALA A 81 8.55 -14.78 7.20
C ALA A 81 7.60 -15.90 7.62
N GLU A 82 7.17 -16.73 6.68
CA GLU A 82 6.31 -17.87 7.01
C GLU A 82 6.98 -18.86 7.97
N GLN A 83 8.27 -19.13 7.77
CA GLN A 83 9.02 -20.04 8.65
C GLN A 83 9.12 -19.50 10.08
N VAL A 84 9.22 -18.17 10.23
CA VAL A 84 9.31 -17.50 11.53
C VAL A 84 7.94 -17.38 12.21
N PHE A 85 6.91 -17.00 11.47
CA PHE A 85 5.61 -16.65 12.05
C PHE A 85 4.63 -17.83 12.11
N ARG A 86 4.70 -18.83 11.22
CA ARG A 86 3.77 -19.96 11.23
C ARG A 86 3.77 -20.72 12.56
N PRO A 87 4.92 -21.09 13.15
CA PRO A 87 4.94 -21.75 14.46
C PRO A 87 4.34 -20.90 15.59
N GLN A 88 4.51 -19.57 15.52
CA GLN A 88 3.92 -18.66 16.50
C GLN A 88 2.40 -18.56 16.33
N LEU A 89 1.90 -18.50 15.09
CA LEU A 89 0.47 -18.54 14.80
C LEU A 89 -0.15 -19.85 15.29
N ASP A 90 0.49 -20.97 15.02
CA ASP A 90 0.02 -22.31 15.44
C ASP A 90 0.00 -22.43 16.96
N PHE A 91 0.88 -21.74 17.68
CA PHE A 91 0.92 -21.75 19.13
C PHE A 91 -0.06 -20.77 19.77
N PHE A 92 -0.01 -19.48 19.35
CA PHE A 92 -0.75 -18.39 20.00
C PHE A 92 -2.14 -18.14 19.41
N CYS A 93 -2.39 -18.60 18.17
CA CYS A 93 -3.58 -18.27 17.39
C CYS A 93 -4.22 -19.53 16.77
N ARG A 94 -4.37 -20.63 17.54
CA ARG A 94 -4.81 -21.94 17.03
C ARG A 94 -6.17 -21.94 16.34
N ASP A 95 -7.12 -21.17 16.87
CA ASP A 95 -8.51 -21.21 16.45
C ASP A 95 -8.89 -19.92 15.71
N LEU A 96 -8.07 -19.51 14.72
CA LEU A 96 -8.39 -18.35 13.91
C LEU A 96 -9.67 -18.57 13.11
N PRO A 97 -10.65 -17.66 13.18
CA PRO A 97 -11.87 -17.73 12.36
C PRO A 97 -11.63 -17.28 10.91
N PHE A 98 -10.37 -17.10 10.49
CA PHE A 98 -9.97 -16.69 9.14
C PHE A 98 -8.59 -17.31 8.78
N THR A 99 -8.35 -17.38 7.47
CA THR A 99 -7.06 -17.87 6.95
C THR A 99 -6.01 -16.76 6.93
N VAL A 100 -4.78 -17.11 7.37
CA VAL A 100 -3.58 -16.29 7.20
C VAL A 100 -2.70 -16.97 6.15
N ARG A 101 -2.51 -16.30 5.02
CA ARG A 101 -1.71 -16.77 3.90
C ARG A 101 -0.47 -15.91 3.72
N PHE A 102 0.67 -16.54 3.50
CA PHE A 102 1.93 -15.86 3.19
C PHE A 102 2.18 -15.93 1.69
N GLU A 103 2.42 -14.76 1.08
CA GLU A 103 2.83 -14.62 -0.32
C GLU A 103 4.29 -14.15 -0.37
N PRO A 104 5.17 -14.89 -1.06
CA PRO A 104 6.58 -14.59 -1.08
C PRO A 104 6.87 -13.31 -1.88
N VAL A 105 7.65 -12.41 -1.29
CA VAL A 105 8.25 -11.25 -1.95
C VAL A 105 9.76 -11.48 -2.02
N LEU A 106 10.29 -11.51 -3.23
CA LEU A 106 11.73 -11.71 -3.44
C LEU A 106 12.46 -10.36 -3.40
N PRO A 107 13.53 -10.23 -2.61
CA PRO A 107 14.35 -9.03 -2.58
C PRO A 107 15.08 -8.85 -3.92
N ASN A 108 15.60 -7.66 -4.16
CA ASN A 108 16.40 -7.31 -5.34
C ASN A 108 15.66 -7.46 -6.70
N ARG A 109 14.33 -7.50 -6.67
CA ARG A 109 13.49 -7.56 -7.87
C ARG A 109 12.42 -6.49 -7.84
N THR A 110 12.04 -6.05 -9.05
CA THR A 110 10.85 -5.23 -9.25
C THR A 110 9.83 -6.07 -9.99
N GLU A 111 8.88 -6.62 -9.25
CA GLU A 111 7.83 -7.49 -9.79
C GLU A 111 6.47 -7.12 -9.22
N VAL A 112 5.40 -7.46 -9.94
CA VAL A 112 4.03 -7.30 -9.43
C VAL A 112 3.78 -8.38 -8.38
N ILE A 113 3.56 -7.96 -7.13
CA ILE A 113 3.33 -8.85 -5.99
C ILE A 113 1.85 -8.90 -5.57
N TYR A 114 1.07 -7.92 -6.01
CA TYR A 114 -0.38 -7.90 -5.85
C TYR A 114 -1.03 -7.06 -6.93
N GLU A 115 -2.18 -7.50 -7.42
CA GLU A 115 -2.98 -6.73 -8.38
C GLU A 115 -4.45 -7.09 -8.26
N ASP A 116 -5.31 -6.07 -8.24
CA ASP A 116 -6.75 -6.21 -8.35
C ASP A 116 -7.33 -5.22 -9.38
N LYS A 117 -8.65 -5.03 -9.39
CA LYS A 117 -9.33 -4.07 -10.30
C LYS A 117 -8.97 -2.60 -10.04
N SER A 118 -8.47 -2.27 -8.86
CA SER A 118 -8.29 -0.91 -8.37
C SER A 118 -6.83 -0.49 -8.25
N ILE A 119 -5.94 -1.44 -7.97
CA ILE A 119 -4.55 -1.16 -7.64
C ILE A 119 -3.62 -2.26 -8.16
N ARG A 120 -2.37 -1.88 -8.42
CA ARG A 120 -1.22 -2.75 -8.61
C ARG A 120 -0.16 -2.42 -7.58
N VAL A 121 0.45 -3.43 -6.97
CA VAL A 121 1.58 -3.26 -6.05
C VAL A 121 2.80 -3.97 -6.61
N ARG A 122 3.90 -3.24 -6.71
CA ARG A 122 5.20 -3.80 -7.11
C ARG A 122 6.19 -3.74 -5.97
N SER A 123 7.09 -4.73 -5.89
CA SER A 123 8.26 -4.68 -5.01
C SER A 123 9.31 -3.71 -5.55
N LEU A 124 10.07 -3.09 -4.64
CA LEU A 124 11.22 -2.24 -4.93
C LEU A 124 12.48 -2.83 -4.30
N PRO A 125 13.61 -2.89 -5.01
CA PRO A 125 14.85 -3.42 -4.46
C PRO A 125 15.48 -2.44 -3.47
N MET A 126 15.67 -2.86 -2.22
CA MET A 126 16.35 -2.08 -1.18
C MET A 126 17.75 -2.62 -0.93
N ILE A 127 18.68 -1.75 -0.51
CA ILE A 127 20.05 -2.11 -0.14
C ILE A 127 20.16 -2.08 1.38
N HIS A 128 19.95 -3.25 2.01
CA HIS A 128 19.97 -3.38 3.46
C HIS A 128 20.74 -4.63 3.90
N ARG A 129 21.08 -4.72 5.20
CA ARG A 129 21.85 -5.84 5.76
C ARG A 129 21.12 -7.18 5.76
N VAL A 130 19.79 -7.13 5.76
CA VAL A 130 18.90 -8.30 5.60
C VAL A 130 18.09 -8.15 4.33
N PRO A 131 17.53 -9.24 3.77
CA PRO A 131 16.63 -9.16 2.63
C PRO A 131 15.50 -8.16 2.89
N CYS A 132 15.47 -7.08 2.12
CA CYS A 132 14.54 -5.96 2.29
C CYS A 132 13.93 -5.56 0.94
N SER A 133 12.65 -5.23 0.96
CA SER A 133 11.90 -4.72 -0.18
C SER A 133 11.13 -3.46 0.21
N GLY A 134 11.11 -2.47 -0.68
CA GLY A 134 10.12 -1.42 -0.64
C GLY A 134 8.90 -1.81 -1.47
N PHE A 135 7.92 -0.89 -1.58
CA PHE A 135 6.68 -1.15 -2.29
C PHE A 135 6.22 0.07 -3.09
N LEU A 136 5.79 -0.16 -4.32
CA LEU A 136 5.15 0.85 -5.16
C LEU A 136 3.69 0.50 -5.37
N PHE A 137 2.81 1.32 -4.81
CA PHE A 137 1.37 1.24 -4.97
C PHE A 137 0.94 2.15 -6.11
N GLU A 138 0.27 1.59 -7.11
CA GLU A 138 -0.18 2.29 -8.31
C GLU A 138 -1.68 2.10 -8.46
N GLU A 139 -2.46 3.17 -8.32
CA GLU A 139 -3.89 3.10 -8.64
C GLU A 139 -4.10 2.83 -10.13
N LYS A 140 -5.11 2.05 -10.45
CA LYS A 140 -5.60 1.93 -11.82
C LYS A 140 -6.58 3.05 -12.13
N VAL A 141 -6.70 3.42 -13.39
CA VAL A 141 -7.69 4.41 -13.83
C VAL A 141 -9.08 3.99 -13.36
N GLY A 142 -9.76 4.90 -12.68
CA GLY A 142 -11.11 4.69 -12.19
C GLY A 142 -12.17 4.76 -13.29
N MET A 143 -13.41 4.48 -12.91
CA MET A 143 -14.56 4.73 -13.78
C MET A 143 -14.88 6.24 -13.80
N ARG A 144 -15.44 6.71 -14.92
CA ARG A 144 -15.93 8.08 -15.08
C ARG A 144 -16.99 8.41 -14.02
N HIS A 145 -17.13 9.68 -13.69
CA HIS A 145 -18.13 10.17 -12.74
C HIS A 145 -19.41 10.53 -13.48
N LEU A 146 -20.57 10.03 -13.01
CA LEU A 146 -21.86 10.35 -13.58
C LEU A 146 -22.30 11.78 -13.19
N LEU A 147 -22.78 12.53 -14.14
CA LEU A 147 -23.45 13.81 -13.91
C LEU A 147 -24.91 13.55 -13.52
N GLY A 148 -25.25 13.61 -12.22
CA GLY A 148 -26.56 13.28 -11.69
C GLY A 148 -27.71 14.01 -12.38
N ASP A 149 -27.56 15.30 -12.64
CA ASP A 149 -28.56 16.12 -13.32
C ASP A 149 -28.79 15.64 -14.75
N MET A 150 -27.76 15.24 -15.46
CA MET A 150 -27.85 14.69 -16.82
C MET A 150 -28.50 13.30 -16.83
N MET A 151 -28.21 12.45 -15.80
CA MET A 151 -28.90 11.17 -15.64
C MET A 151 -30.44 11.37 -15.50
N ASN A 152 -30.84 12.37 -14.73
CA ASN A 152 -32.24 12.70 -14.53
C ASN A 152 -32.84 13.34 -15.79
N PHE A 153 -32.17 14.29 -16.41
CA PHE A 153 -32.66 14.99 -17.60
C PHE A 153 -32.93 14.05 -18.78
N TYR A 154 -32.01 13.07 -19.01
CA TYR A 154 -32.16 12.08 -20.07
C TYR A 154 -32.93 10.81 -19.61
N ASN A 155 -33.48 10.79 -18.38
CA ASN A 155 -34.20 9.65 -17.80
C ASN A 155 -33.36 8.34 -17.90
N VAL A 156 -32.05 8.41 -17.60
CA VAL A 156 -31.14 7.25 -17.73
C VAL A 156 -31.50 6.19 -16.68
N PRO A 157 -31.91 4.98 -17.09
CA PRO A 157 -32.22 3.90 -16.16
C PRO A 157 -31.01 3.49 -15.32
N VAL A 158 -31.26 3.06 -14.07
CA VAL A 158 -30.17 2.69 -13.12
C VAL A 158 -29.29 1.59 -13.70
N TYR A 159 -29.85 0.60 -14.38
CA TYR A 159 -29.09 -0.53 -14.95
C TYR A 159 -28.13 -0.11 -16.08
N ARG A 160 -28.33 1.05 -16.74
CA ARG A 160 -27.42 1.58 -17.77
C ARG A 160 -26.24 2.35 -17.20
N ARG A 161 -26.32 2.79 -15.94
CA ARG A 161 -25.33 3.70 -15.34
C ARG A 161 -23.94 3.08 -15.24
N ALA A 162 -23.82 1.76 -15.04
CA ALA A 162 -22.54 1.07 -15.00
C ALA A 162 -21.82 1.11 -16.36
N ALA A 163 -22.53 0.87 -17.46
CA ALA A 163 -22.00 0.93 -18.82
C ALA A 163 -21.57 2.37 -19.19
N ILE A 164 -22.37 3.37 -18.79
CA ILE A 164 -22.03 4.78 -19.01
C ILE A 164 -20.77 5.16 -18.20
N LYS A 165 -20.61 4.68 -16.97
CA LYS A 165 -19.38 4.87 -16.20
C LYS A 165 -18.16 4.23 -16.87
N ALA A 166 -18.36 3.15 -17.60
CA ALA A 166 -17.29 2.49 -18.38
C ALA A 166 -16.95 3.22 -19.70
N GLY A 167 -17.76 4.23 -20.09
CA GLY A 167 -17.49 5.06 -21.27
C GLY A 167 -18.50 4.87 -22.40
N GLU A 168 -19.53 4.03 -22.24
CA GLU A 168 -20.54 3.85 -23.28
C GLU A 168 -21.48 5.07 -23.43
N ASP A 169 -21.89 5.34 -24.65
CA ASP A 169 -22.96 6.28 -24.95
C ASP A 169 -24.31 5.73 -24.48
N PHE A 170 -25.27 6.61 -24.27
CA PHE A 170 -26.63 6.22 -23.92
C PHE A 170 -27.57 6.34 -25.12
N VAL A 171 -28.28 5.27 -25.43
CA VAL A 171 -29.35 5.25 -26.47
C VAL A 171 -30.70 5.37 -25.76
N THR A 172 -31.44 6.42 -26.07
CA THR A 172 -32.80 6.66 -25.56
C THR A 172 -33.80 5.71 -26.20
N SER A 173 -35.03 5.63 -25.67
CA SER A 173 -36.09 4.76 -26.18
C SER A 173 -36.54 5.09 -27.62
N ASP A 174 -36.35 6.35 -28.04
CA ASP A 174 -36.65 6.83 -29.40
C ASP A 174 -35.45 6.68 -30.36
N GLY A 175 -34.37 6.01 -29.93
CA GLY A 175 -33.18 5.71 -30.75
C GLY A 175 -32.15 6.83 -30.83
N ARG A 176 -32.33 7.91 -30.10
CA ARG A 176 -31.36 9.01 -30.06
C ARG A 176 -30.14 8.62 -29.25
N ILE A 177 -28.92 8.86 -29.79
CA ILE A 177 -27.67 8.62 -29.10
C ILE A 177 -27.25 9.87 -28.32
N ILE A 178 -27.02 9.72 -27.03
CA ILE A 178 -26.49 10.74 -26.13
C ILE A 178 -25.03 10.40 -25.87
N PRO A 179 -24.08 11.23 -26.32
CA PRO A 179 -22.65 11.01 -26.11
C PRO A 179 -22.28 10.92 -24.64
N ASN A 180 -21.38 10.02 -24.28
CA ASN A 180 -20.90 9.81 -22.92
C ASN A 180 -20.38 11.10 -22.28
N SER A 181 -19.74 11.98 -23.05
CA SER A 181 -19.21 13.26 -22.59
C SER A 181 -20.26 14.22 -22.03
N TYR A 182 -21.54 14.07 -22.41
CA TYR A 182 -22.64 14.82 -21.81
C TYR A 182 -23.14 14.24 -20.49
N LEU A 183 -22.84 12.97 -20.25
CA LEU A 183 -23.36 12.19 -19.14
C LEU A 183 -22.36 12.01 -18.01
N THR A 184 -21.08 12.27 -18.29
CA THR A 184 -19.98 11.96 -17.35
C THR A 184 -18.86 12.99 -17.38
N THR A 185 -18.10 13.07 -16.30
CA THR A 185 -16.77 13.67 -16.26
C THR A 185 -15.68 12.59 -16.20
N PRO A 186 -14.44 12.89 -16.62
CA PRO A 186 -13.31 11.96 -16.48
C PRO A 186 -13.18 11.42 -15.05
N ALA A 187 -12.63 10.22 -14.91
CA ALA A 187 -12.20 9.69 -13.62
C ALA A 187 -11.09 10.58 -13.02
N ASP A 188 -10.94 10.53 -11.70
CA ASP A 188 -9.80 11.16 -11.03
C ASP A 188 -8.50 10.54 -11.54
N PRO A 189 -7.43 11.33 -11.65
CA PRO A 189 -6.11 10.81 -12.01
C PRO A 189 -5.66 9.73 -11.01
N PRO A 190 -5.12 8.59 -11.49
CA PRO A 190 -4.61 7.57 -10.60
C PRO A 190 -3.38 8.07 -9.84
N LEU A 191 -3.34 7.79 -8.54
CA LEU A 191 -2.24 8.18 -7.67
C LEU A 191 -1.23 7.04 -7.53
N ARG A 192 0.04 7.42 -7.30
CA ARG A 192 1.15 6.50 -7.08
C ARG A 192 1.86 6.84 -5.78
N TYR A 193 2.03 5.82 -4.92
CA TYR A 193 2.73 5.93 -3.66
C TYR A 193 3.90 4.95 -3.62
N ALA A 194 5.11 5.44 -3.36
CA ALA A 194 6.29 4.61 -3.16
C ALA A 194 6.72 4.64 -1.68
N TYR A 195 6.94 3.46 -1.12
CA TYR A 195 7.50 3.25 0.20
C TYR A 195 8.91 2.66 0.06
N CYS A 196 9.91 3.47 0.34
CA CYS A 196 11.31 3.03 0.45
C CYS A 196 11.61 2.79 1.93
N SER A 197 11.64 1.51 2.31
CA SER A 197 12.02 1.05 3.64
C SER A 197 13.52 1.26 3.88
N ASP A 198 14.06 0.62 4.92
CA ASP A 198 15.47 0.68 5.29
C ASP A 198 16.38 0.38 4.10
N THR A 199 17.21 1.33 3.72
CA THR A 199 18.08 1.23 2.55
C THR A 199 19.24 2.21 2.60
N ALA A 200 20.42 1.78 2.16
CA ALA A 200 21.47 2.71 1.76
C ALA A 200 21.01 3.54 0.55
N TYR A 201 21.68 4.66 0.29
CA TYR A 201 21.47 5.48 -0.90
C TYR A 201 21.47 4.64 -2.18
N ASN A 202 20.38 4.64 -2.92
CA ASN A 202 20.14 3.73 -4.05
C ASN A 202 19.55 4.44 -5.26
N GLU A 203 20.37 4.82 -6.23
CA GLU A 203 19.92 5.45 -7.47
C GLU A 203 19.21 4.48 -8.43
N ALA A 204 19.31 3.17 -8.25
CA ALA A 204 18.57 2.21 -9.08
C ALA A 204 17.05 2.32 -8.91
N LEU A 205 16.58 2.99 -7.85
CA LEU A 205 15.16 3.29 -7.64
C LEU A 205 14.63 4.36 -8.59
N LEU A 206 15.47 5.28 -9.07
CA LEU A 206 15.04 6.47 -9.82
C LEU A 206 14.08 6.16 -10.97
N PRO A 207 14.39 5.23 -11.91
CA PRO A 207 13.49 4.94 -13.03
C PRO A 207 12.19 4.25 -12.60
N ILE A 208 12.15 3.65 -11.40
CA ILE A 208 10.98 2.89 -10.93
C ILE A 208 9.97 3.82 -10.24
N ILE A 209 10.49 4.81 -9.48
CA ILE A 209 9.68 5.76 -8.70
C ILE A 209 9.53 7.13 -9.39
N GLU A 210 9.93 7.25 -10.66
CA GLU A 210 9.84 8.49 -11.41
C GLU A 210 8.42 9.08 -11.36
N GLY A 211 8.33 10.35 -10.95
CA GLY A 211 7.08 11.12 -10.94
C GLY A 211 5.99 10.58 -10.01
N VAL A 212 6.29 9.75 -8.99
CA VAL A 212 5.28 9.32 -8.01
C VAL A 212 4.69 10.51 -7.27
N ASP A 213 3.42 10.40 -6.87
CA ASP A 213 2.70 11.49 -6.19
C ASP A 213 3.21 11.68 -4.75
N LEU A 214 3.49 10.57 -4.06
CA LEU A 214 4.06 10.58 -2.71
C LEU A 214 5.15 9.52 -2.60
N LEU A 215 6.33 9.94 -2.14
CA LEU A 215 7.43 9.06 -1.75
C LEU A 215 7.59 9.12 -0.23
N TYR A 216 7.48 7.98 0.44
CA TYR A 216 8.11 7.79 1.75
C TYR A 216 9.50 7.22 1.54
N HIS A 217 10.50 7.84 2.13
CA HIS A 217 11.88 7.33 2.14
C HIS A 217 12.43 7.41 3.55
N GLU A 218 13.03 6.31 4.01
CA GLU A 218 13.71 6.32 5.30
C GLU A 218 14.76 7.43 5.37
N ALA A 219 14.98 7.95 6.55
CA ALA A 219 15.97 8.99 6.85
C ALA A 219 16.46 8.83 8.29
N THR A 220 17.03 7.65 8.55
CA THR A 220 17.44 7.23 9.90
C THR A 220 18.52 8.15 10.49
N PHE A 221 19.33 8.77 9.64
CA PHE A 221 20.46 9.60 10.06
C PHE A 221 20.37 11.04 9.54
N GLY A 222 20.96 11.96 10.32
CA GLY A 222 21.31 13.30 9.84
C GLY A 222 22.57 13.26 8.94
N ASP A 223 22.85 14.37 8.27
CA ASP A 223 23.99 14.46 7.33
C ASP A 223 25.36 14.34 8.02
N ASP A 224 25.41 14.67 9.30
CA ASP A 224 26.62 14.54 10.16
C ASP A 224 27.01 13.09 10.44
N ALA A 225 26.10 12.14 10.20
CA ALA A 225 26.27 10.71 10.41
C ALA A 225 26.29 9.88 9.10
N GLU A 226 26.63 10.48 7.95
CA GLU A 226 26.58 9.80 6.63
C GLU A 226 27.47 8.54 6.58
N ALA A 227 28.65 8.56 7.24
CA ALA A 227 29.52 7.38 7.30
C ALA A 227 28.82 6.20 8.01
N LEU A 228 28.13 6.49 9.12
CA LEU A 228 27.39 5.49 9.88
C LEU A 228 26.15 5.00 9.11
N ALA A 229 25.46 5.90 8.41
CA ALA A 229 24.36 5.54 7.52
C ALA A 229 24.81 4.52 6.47
N LYS A 230 25.93 4.76 5.82
CA LYS A 230 26.51 3.83 4.83
C LYS A 230 26.90 2.49 5.46
N GLU A 231 27.54 2.49 6.62
CA GLU A 231 27.97 1.26 7.33
C GLU A 231 26.77 0.41 7.75
N THR A 232 25.69 1.05 8.19
CA THR A 232 24.49 0.37 8.66
C THR A 232 23.45 0.10 7.56
N CYS A 233 23.76 0.47 6.30
CA CYS A 233 22.85 0.36 5.15
C CYS A 233 21.55 1.14 5.34
N HIS A 234 21.68 2.39 5.79
CA HIS A 234 20.59 3.36 5.91
C HIS A 234 20.91 4.62 5.10
N SER A 235 19.94 5.52 5.03
CA SER A 235 20.07 6.81 4.34
C SER A 235 20.07 7.98 5.30
N THR A 236 20.66 9.11 4.85
CA THR A 236 20.47 10.40 5.50
C THR A 236 19.25 11.14 4.92
N ALA A 237 18.73 12.11 5.67
CA ALA A 237 17.63 12.96 5.21
C ALA A 237 17.97 13.70 3.89
N ARG A 238 19.24 14.11 3.72
CA ARG A 238 19.73 14.73 2.47
C ARG A 238 19.72 13.74 1.31
N GLN A 239 20.14 12.50 1.53
CA GLN A 239 20.14 11.44 0.52
C GLN A 239 18.72 11.12 0.06
N ALA A 240 17.74 11.01 0.98
CA ALA A 240 16.33 10.85 0.68
C ALA A 240 15.80 12.01 -0.18
N ALA A 241 16.15 13.26 0.18
CA ALA A 241 15.76 14.45 -0.59
C ALA A 241 16.40 14.49 -1.99
N ILE A 242 17.64 14.01 -2.15
CA ILE A 242 18.31 13.89 -3.46
C ILE A 242 17.59 12.88 -4.34
N ILE A 243 17.23 11.70 -3.81
CA ILE A 243 16.45 10.68 -4.54
C ILE A 243 15.11 11.26 -4.97
N ALA A 244 14.36 11.89 -4.06
CA ALA A 244 13.07 12.51 -4.36
C ALA A 244 13.16 13.56 -5.49
N ARG A 245 14.16 14.44 -5.42
CA ARG A 245 14.39 15.49 -6.45
C ARG A 245 14.77 14.87 -7.80
N LYS A 246 15.70 13.89 -7.81
CA LYS A 246 16.14 13.25 -9.06
C LYS A 246 15.01 12.46 -9.73
N ALA A 247 14.16 11.82 -8.95
CA ALA A 247 13.00 11.08 -9.45
C ALA A 247 11.80 12.00 -9.80
N GLY A 248 11.88 13.31 -9.53
CA GLY A 248 10.80 14.24 -9.82
C GLY A 248 9.50 13.94 -9.05
N VAL A 249 9.60 13.42 -7.82
CA VAL A 249 8.43 13.10 -7.01
C VAL A 249 7.69 14.38 -6.57
N LYS A 250 6.37 14.32 -6.45
CA LYS A 250 5.57 15.50 -6.09
C LYS A 250 5.67 15.85 -4.62
N GLN A 251 5.72 14.84 -3.74
CA GLN A 251 5.84 15.02 -2.30
C GLN A 251 6.77 13.98 -1.71
N LEU A 252 7.59 14.38 -0.73
CA LEU A 252 8.45 13.51 0.07
C LEU A 252 7.98 13.51 1.52
N LEU A 253 7.87 12.32 2.09
CA LEU A 253 7.67 12.06 3.51
C LEU A 253 8.92 11.32 4.04
N LEU A 254 9.47 11.78 5.19
CA LEU A 254 10.61 11.19 5.88
C LEU A 254 10.18 10.51 7.16
#